data_eb5d024d1b957f5eb966bcf6479a084a
#
_entry.id   eb5d024d1b957f5eb966bcf6479a084a
#
_cell.length_a   1.000
_cell.length_b   1.000
_cell.length_c   1.000
_cell.angle_alpha   90.00
_cell.angle_beta   90.00
_cell.angle_gamma   90.00
#
_symmetry.space_group_name_H-M   'P 1'
#
loop_
_entity.id
_entity.type
_entity.pdbx_description
1 polymer ?
#
loop_
_entity_poly.entity_id
_entity_poly.type
_entity_poly.pdbx_seq_one_letter_code
_entity_poly.pdbx_strand_id
1 'polypeptide(L)'
;MSDSDTVKLLRECNSGIQMAVFSIDEILEKVTDKNLYEILKKSREKHEKLGDETHAILAECGDETKEPNMLAKGMSWMKTNAKVMMDDSDATIADLIVDGCNMGIKTLCRYENQYAAADDAAMKLTDDLIRLEEKLRQDLREYL
;
A
#
# COMPACT_ATOMS: atom_id res chain seq x y z
N MET A 1 -23.49 -16.15 -6.10
CA MET A 1 -23.46 -14.78 -6.62
C MET A 1 -22.05 -14.28 -6.77
N SER A 2 -21.74 -13.68 -7.91
CA SER A 2 -20.45 -13.03 -8.09
C SER A 2 -20.42 -11.73 -7.28
N ASP A 3 -19.26 -11.43 -6.71
CA ASP A 3 -19.07 -10.17 -6.01
C ASP A 3 -19.15 -8.99 -6.99
N SER A 4 -19.64 -7.86 -6.49
CA SER A 4 -19.68 -6.63 -7.28
C SER A 4 -18.26 -6.08 -7.54
N ASP A 5 -18.14 -5.26 -8.56
CA ASP A 5 -16.88 -4.56 -8.84
C ASP A 5 -16.46 -3.70 -7.64
N THR A 6 -17.41 -3.10 -6.94
CA THR A 6 -17.14 -2.33 -5.72
C THR A 6 -16.41 -3.16 -4.67
N VAL A 7 -16.92 -4.35 -4.37
CA VAL A 7 -16.29 -5.24 -3.37
C VAL A 7 -14.93 -5.72 -3.84
N LYS A 8 -14.82 -6.09 -5.11
CA LYS A 8 -13.55 -6.56 -5.69
C LYS A 8 -12.47 -5.48 -5.63
N LEU A 9 -12.82 -4.24 -6.01
CA LEU A 9 -11.88 -3.13 -5.98
C LEU A 9 -11.45 -2.82 -4.54
N LEU A 10 -12.39 -2.78 -3.60
CA LEU A 10 -12.08 -2.50 -2.19
C LEU A 10 -11.20 -3.58 -1.57
N ARG A 11 -11.39 -4.85 -1.94
CA ARG A 11 -10.51 -5.94 -1.48
C ARG A 11 -9.08 -5.75 -1.96
N GLU A 12 -8.91 -5.29 -3.20
CA GLU A 12 -7.58 -5.01 -3.74
C GLU A 12 -6.93 -3.80 -3.06
N CYS A 13 -7.71 -2.77 -2.76
CA CYS A 13 -7.24 -1.64 -1.96
C CYS A 13 -6.78 -2.10 -0.57
N ASN A 14 -7.59 -2.92 0.10
CA ASN A 14 -7.24 -3.47 1.41
C ASN A 14 -5.92 -4.23 1.37
N SER A 15 -5.76 -5.09 0.37
CA SER A 15 -4.53 -5.87 0.20
C SER A 15 -3.31 -4.96 0.01
N GLY A 16 -3.44 -3.95 -0.84
CA GLY A 16 -2.37 -2.98 -1.10
C GLY A 16 -1.99 -2.16 0.13
N ILE A 17 -3.00 -1.71 0.88
CA ILE A 17 -2.79 -0.94 2.11
C ILE A 17 -2.03 -1.77 3.15
N GLN A 18 -2.45 -3.01 3.36
CA GLN A 18 -1.80 -3.88 4.35
C GLN A 18 -0.36 -4.20 3.95
N MET A 19 -0.12 -4.42 2.66
CA MET A 19 1.23 -4.64 2.17
C MET A 19 2.12 -3.41 2.41
N ALA A 20 1.60 -2.20 2.17
CA ALA A 20 2.33 -0.96 2.42
C ALA A 20 2.67 -0.79 3.90
N VAL A 21 1.69 -0.99 4.78
CA VAL A 21 1.90 -0.91 6.24
C VAL A 21 2.94 -1.92 6.70
N PHE A 22 2.81 -3.17 6.27
CA PHE A 22 3.75 -4.23 6.61
C PHE A 22 5.18 -3.87 6.15
N SER A 23 5.32 -3.42 4.91
CA SER A 23 6.63 -3.09 4.34
C SER A 23 7.30 -1.96 5.09
N ILE A 24 6.55 -0.90 5.42
CA ILE A 24 7.09 0.23 6.19
C ILE A 24 7.50 -0.23 7.59
N ASP A 25 6.66 -1.03 8.27
CA ASP A 25 6.97 -1.53 9.61
C ASP A 25 8.28 -2.31 9.64
N GLU A 26 8.53 -3.12 8.60
CA GLU A 26 9.72 -3.95 8.55
C GLU A 26 11.02 -3.15 8.41
N ILE A 27 10.96 -1.97 7.80
CA ILE A 27 12.18 -1.19 7.53
C ILE A 27 12.33 0.03 8.45
N LEU A 28 11.28 0.43 9.14
CA LEU A 28 11.24 1.72 9.84
C LEU A 28 12.33 1.83 10.91
N GLU A 29 12.58 0.76 11.66
CA GLU A 29 13.60 0.74 12.72
C GLU A 29 15.03 0.86 12.18
N LYS A 30 15.24 0.60 10.88
CA LYS A 30 16.54 0.67 10.22
C LYS A 30 16.86 2.04 9.67
N VAL A 31 15.88 2.94 9.62
CA VAL A 31 16.03 4.29 9.08
C VAL A 31 16.84 5.14 10.05
N THR A 32 17.89 5.80 9.55
CA THR A 32 18.75 6.65 10.36
C THR A 32 18.42 8.14 10.26
N ASP A 33 17.98 8.59 9.08
CA ASP A 33 17.61 10.00 8.87
C ASP A 33 16.25 10.29 9.50
N LYS A 34 16.19 11.32 10.33
CA LYS A 34 14.96 11.70 11.04
C LYS A 34 13.83 12.09 10.11
N ASN A 35 14.14 12.82 9.04
CA ASN A 35 13.14 13.28 8.09
C ASN A 35 12.56 12.12 7.30
N LEU A 36 13.40 11.19 6.86
CA LEU A 36 12.97 9.97 6.19
C LEU A 36 12.07 9.14 7.12
N TYR A 37 12.46 9.00 8.37
CA TYR A 37 11.66 8.30 9.37
C TYR A 37 10.26 8.90 9.48
N GLU A 38 10.16 10.23 9.58
CA GLU A 38 8.87 10.91 9.71
C GLU A 38 8.02 10.79 8.44
N ILE A 39 8.63 10.86 7.25
CA ILE A 39 7.93 10.65 5.99
C ILE A 39 7.27 9.27 5.97
N LEU A 40 8.03 8.24 6.29
CA LEU A 40 7.56 6.86 6.28
C LEU A 40 6.49 6.63 7.35
N LYS A 41 6.71 7.15 8.55
CA LYS A 41 5.76 7.02 9.66
C LYS A 41 4.42 7.68 9.33
N LYS A 42 4.44 8.89 8.79
CA LYS A 42 3.21 9.60 8.39
C LYS A 42 2.47 8.86 7.28
N SER A 43 3.21 8.35 6.31
CA SER A 43 2.61 7.56 5.23
C SER A 43 1.94 6.31 5.76
N ARG A 44 2.59 5.62 6.70
CA ARG A 44 2.03 4.44 7.36
C ARG A 44 0.70 4.78 8.06
N GLU A 45 0.67 5.87 8.81
CA GLU A 45 -0.54 6.31 9.51
C GLU A 45 -1.69 6.60 8.53
N LYS A 46 -1.39 7.26 7.42
CA LYS A 46 -2.38 7.56 6.38
C LYS A 46 -2.88 6.30 5.69
N HIS A 47 -2.02 5.33 5.46
CA HIS A 47 -2.41 4.02 4.91
C HIS A 47 -3.35 3.30 5.87
N GLU A 48 -3.06 3.31 7.17
CA GLU A 48 -3.94 2.69 8.17
C GLU A 48 -5.31 3.34 8.21
N LYS A 49 -5.37 4.67 8.11
CA LYS A 49 -6.63 5.40 8.07
C LYS A 49 -7.47 5.00 6.86
N LEU A 50 -6.84 4.91 5.68
CA LEU A 50 -7.54 4.42 4.48
C LEU A 50 -7.96 2.96 4.64
N GLY A 51 -7.17 2.16 5.35
CA GLY A 51 -7.50 0.77 5.67
C GLY A 51 -8.77 0.68 6.50
N ASP A 52 -8.89 1.53 7.52
CA ASP A 52 -10.09 1.58 8.37
C ASP A 52 -11.33 1.98 7.55
N GLU A 53 -11.18 2.96 6.67
CA GLU A 53 -12.25 3.38 5.77
C GLU A 53 -12.66 2.24 4.82
N THR A 54 -11.68 1.52 4.29
CA THR A 54 -11.91 0.37 3.41
C THR A 54 -12.69 -0.72 4.12
N HIS A 55 -12.28 -1.06 5.34
CA HIS A 55 -12.97 -2.07 6.17
C HIS A 55 -14.40 -1.65 6.46
N ALA A 56 -14.64 -0.38 6.77
CA ALA A 56 -15.98 0.13 7.06
C ALA A 56 -16.90 -0.01 5.84
N ILE A 57 -16.42 0.35 4.65
CA ILE A 57 -17.23 0.23 3.43
C ILE A 57 -17.48 -1.24 3.08
N LEU A 58 -16.48 -2.10 3.22
CA LEU A 58 -16.64 -3.54 2.99
C LEU A 58 -17.66 -4.14 3.94
N ALA A 59 -17.65 -3.73 5.21
CA ALA A 59 -18.65 -4.19 6.20
C ALA A 59 -20.07 -3.76 5.80
N GLU A 60 -20.25 -2.54 5.29
CA GLU A 60 -21.53 -2.05 4.79
C GLU A 60 -22.01 -2.87 3.58
N CYS A 61 -21.09 -3.38 2.79
CA CYS A 61 -21.40 -4.25 1.66
C CYS A 61 -21.70 -5.71 2.08
N GLY A 62 -21.63 -6.00 3.39
CA GLY A 62 -21.83 -7.35 3.91
C GLY A 62 -20.66 -8.28 3.62
N ASP A 63 -19.50 -7.73 3.29
CA ASP A 63 -18.31 -8.51 3.03
C ASP A 63 -17.54 -8.76 4.33
N GLU A 64 -17.43 -10.04 4.69
CA GLU A 64 -16.50 -10.43 5.74
C GLU A 64 -15.11 -10.52 5.14
N THR A 65 -14.36 -9.44 5.27
CA THR A 65 -12.98 -9.42 4.80
C THR A 65 -12.17 -10.49 5.50
N LYS A 66 -11.89 -11.55 4.78
CA LYS A 66 -10.77 -12.40 5.16
C LYS A 66 -9.52 -11.56 4.89
N GLU A 67 -8.78 -11.32 5.95
CA GLU A 67 -7.47 -10.70 5.80
C GLU A 67 -6.70 -11.48 4.74
N PRO A 68 -6.20 -10.84 3.68
CA PRO A 68 -5.36 -11.53 2.72
C PRO A 68 -4.17 -12.15 3.47
N ASN A 69 -3.63 -13.23 2.96
CA ASN A 69 -2.45 -13.85 3.58
C ASN A 69 -1.25 -12.92 3.39
N MET A 70 -1.25 -11.82 4.13
CA MET A 70 -0.26 -10.75 4.05
C MET A 70 1.11 -11.21 4.46
N LEU A 71 1.17 -12.16 5.40
CA LEU A 71 2.44 -12.70 5.84
C LEU A 71 3.19 -13.36 4.67
N ALA A 72 2.49 -14.17 3.89
CA ALA A 72 3.09 -14.82 2.73
C ALA A 72 3.47 -13.80 1.63
N LYS A 73 2.60 -12.83 1.34
CA LYS A 73 2.87 -11.79 0.34
C LYS A 73 4.01 -10.88 0.77
N GLY A 74 4.00 -10.43 2.02
CA GLY A 74 5.05 -9.57 2.57
C GLY A 74 6.40 -10.29 2.63
N MET A 75 6.42 -11.53 3.07
CA MET A 75 7.65 -12.34 3.10
C MET A 75 8.18 -12.60 1.69
N SER A 76 7.30 -12.86 0.73
CA SER A 76 7.70 -13.04 -0.67
C SER A 76 8.36 -11.80 -1.24
N TRP A 77 7.78 -10.62 -0.98
CA TRP A 77 8.33 -9.35 -1.42
C TRP A 77 9.69 -9.06 -0.78
N MET A 78 9.78 -9.23 0.54
CA MET A 78 11.03 -9.05 1.30
C MET A 78 12.11 -10.02 0.84
N LYS A 79 11.75 -11.27 0.58
CA LYS A 79 12.69 -12.29 0.09
C LYS A 79 13.22 -11.94 -1.29
N THR A 80 12.35 -11.45 -2.18
CA THR A 80 12.74 -11.02 -3.52
C THR A 80 13.74 -9.87 -3.46
N ASN A 81 13.62 -9.02 -2.44
CA ASN A 81 14.46 -7.84 -2.24
C ASN A 81 15.53 -8.04 -1.16
N ALA A 82 15.84 -9.28 -0.79
CA ALA A 82 16.78 -9.59 0.29
C ALA A 82 18.16 -8.99 0.09
N LYS A 83 18.65 -8.91 -1.15
CA LYS A 83 19.94 -8.28 -1.47
C LYS A 83 19.94 -6.79 -1.12
N VAL A 84 18.82 -6.13 -1.34
CA VAL A 84 18.62 -4.73 -1.02
C VAL A 84 18.58 -4.54 0.50
N MET A 85 17.96 -5.48 1.20
CA MET A 85 17.87 -5.45 2.66
C MET A 85 19.17 -5.78 3.39
N MET A 86 20.16 -6.33 2.71
CA MET A 86 21.50 -6.56 3.28
C MET A 86 22.28 -5.25 3.40
N ASP A 87 22.01 -4.29 2.53
CA ASP A 87 22.50 -2.93 2.64
C ASP A 87 21.32 -2.08 3.13
N ASP A 88 21.23 -1.85 4.42
CA ASP A 88 20.10 -1.15 5.04
C ASP A 88 20.30 0.37 5.13
N SER A 89 21.07 0.95 4.20
CA SER A 89 21.23 2.39 4.11
C SER A 89 19.89 3.08 3.79
N ASP A 90 19.78 4.35 4.18
CA ASP A 90 18.58 5.14 3.89
C ASP A 90 18.28 5.19 2.39
N ALA A 91 19.31 5.31 1.54
CA ALA A 91 19.13 5.30 0.09
C ALA A 91 18.54 3.98 -0.41
N THR A 92 19.02 2.86 0.11
CA THR A 92 18.51 1.53 -0.25
C THR A 92 17.07 1.35 0.22
N ILE A 93 16.75 1.79 1.43
CA ILE A 93 15.38 1.76 1.96
C ILE A 93 14.45 2.61 1.09
N ALA A 94 14.86 3.83 0.73
CA ALA A 94 14.07 4.71 -0.13
C ALA A 94 13.82 4.06 -1.50
N ASP A 95 14.85 3.47 -2.10
CA ASP A 95 14.75 2.78 -3.39
C ASP A 95 13.73 1.64 -3.33
N LEU A 96 13.81 0.84 -2.28
CA LEU A 96 12.90 -0.28 -2.08
C LEU A 96 11.44 0.17 -1.94
N ILE A 97 11.20 1.21 -1.15
CA ILE A 97 9.84 1.74 -0.95
C ILE A 97 9.32 2.39 -2.23
N VAL A 98 10.16 3.10 -2.98
CA VAL A 98 9.77 3.69 -4.28
C VAL A 98 9.36 2.58 -5.27
N ASP A 99 10.08 1.47 -5.31
CA ASP A 99 9.69 0.32 -6.14
C ASP A 99 8.29 -0.18 -5.74
N GLY A 100 8.03 -0.27 -4.44
CA GLY A 100 6.70 -0.64 -3.94
C GLY A 100 5.61 0.35 -4.35
N CYS A 101 5.89 1.65 -4.26
CA CYS A 101 4.96 2.70 -4.69
C CYS A 101 4.63 2.56 -6.19
N ASN A 102 5.65 2.39 -7.02
CA ASN A 102 5.46 2.25 -8.46
C ASN A 102 4.60 1.02 -8.80
N MET A 103 4.87 -0.10 -8.14
CA MET A 103 4.08 -1.32 -8.31
C MET A 103 2.64 -1.11 -7.85
N GLY A 104 2.45 -0.49 -6.69
CA GLY A 104 1.13 -0.20 -6.13
C GLY A 104 0.30 0.71 -7.03
N ILE A 105 0.88 1.80 -7.51
CA ILE A 105 0.21 2.75 -8.41
C ILE A 105 -0.26 2.03 -9.69
N LYS A 106 0.64 1.31 -10.31
CA LYS A 106 0.34 0.56 -11.54
C LYS A 106 -0.79 -0.45 -11.32
N THR A 107 -0.71 -1.22 -10.23
CA THR A 107 -1.67 -2.26 -9.91
C THR A 107 -3.05 -1.67 -9.62
N LEU A 108 -3.11 -0.59 -8.84
CA LEU A 108 -4.37 0.08 -8.51
C LEU A 108 -5.04 0.69 -9.75
N CYS A 109 -4.27 1.33 -10.62
CA CYS A 109 -4.78 1.86 -11.87
C CYS A 109 -5.36 0.75 -12.75
N ARG A 110 -4.68 -0.40 -12.80
CA ARG A 110 -5.16 -1.57 -13.55
C ARG A 110 -6.50 -2.07 -12.99
N TYR A 111 -6.62 -2.14 -11.65
CA TYR A 111 -7.85 -2.60 -11.01
C TYR A 111 -9.01 -1.61 -11.20
N GLU A 112 -8.75 -0.30 -11.20
CA GLU A 112 -9.78 0.69 -11.54
C GLU A 112 -10.37 0.43 -12.93
N ASN A 113 -9.51 0.10 -13.88
CA ASN A 113 -9.94 -0.22 -15.24
C ASN A 113 -10.68 -1.56 -15.30
N GLN A 114 -10.20 -2.54 -14.55
CA GLN A 114 -10.80 -3.87 -14.53
C GLN A 114 -12.17 -3.87 -13.84
N TYR A 115 -12.30 -3.12 -12.76
CA TYR A 115 -13.52 -3.03 -11.97
C TYR A 115 -14.22 -1.68 -12.20
N ALA A 116 -14.42 -1.36 -13.48
CA ALA A 116 -14.92 -0.05 -13.92
C ALA A 116 -16.35 0.25 -13.44
N ALA A 117 -17.12 -0.76 -13.06
CA ALA A 117 -18.49 -0.61 -12.55
C ALA A 117 -18.54 -0.39 -11.02
N ALA A 118 -17.39 -0.27 -10.35
CA ALA A 118 -17.34 0.04 -8.93
C ALA A 118 -18.00 1.41 -8.66
N ASP A 119 -18.60 1.56 -7.47
CA ASP A 119 -19.30 2.80 -7.14
C ASP A 119 -18.31 3.96 -6.87
N ASP A 120 -18.86 5.17 -6.76
CA ASP A 120 -18.07 6.39 -6.59
C ASP A 120 -17.23 6.37 -5.32
N ALA A 121 -17.76 5.81 -4.23
CA ALA A 121 -17.04 5.71 -2.97
C ALA A 121 -15.79 4.82 -3.09
N ALA A 122 -15.93 3.68 -3.75
CA ALA A 122 -14.81 2.77 -3.99
C ALA A 122 -13.76 3.39 -4.92
N MET A 123 -14.20 4.06 -5.98
CA MET A 123 -13.30 4.76 -6.90
C MET A 123 -12.55 5.89 -6.20
N LYS A 124 -13.25 6.68 -5.37
CA LYS A 124 -12.63 7.76 -4.62
C LYS A 124 -11.56 7.23 -3.66
N LEU A 125 -11.86 6.17 -2.94
CA LEU A 125 -10.89 5.56 -2.01
C LEU A 125 -9.67 5.06 -2.75
N THR A 126 -9.87 4.42 -3.91
CA THR A 126 -8.76 3.95 -4.75
C THR A 126 -7.90 5.11 -5.24
N ASP A 127 -8.52 6.20 -5.69
CA ASP A 127 -7.79 7.38 -6.13
C ASP A 127 -7.04 8.05 -4.98
N ASP A 128 -7.61 8.09 -3.79
CA ASP A 128 -6.94 8.61 -2.60
C ASP A 128 -5.71 7.77 -2.26
N LEU A 129 -5.82 6.45 -2.39
CA LEU A 129 -4.69 5.54 -2.16
C LEU A 129 -3.59 5.74 -3.22
N ILE A 130 -3.96 5.88 -4.49
CA ILE A 130 -3.01 6.16 -5.57
C ILE A 130 -2.26 7.45 -5.27
N ARG A 131 -2.95 8.52 -4.87
CA ARG A 131 -2.34 9.81 -4.54
C ARG A 131 -1.40 9.70 -3.35
N LEU A 132 -1.76 8.90 -2.36
CA LEU A 132 -0.91 8.66 -1.20
C LEU A 132 0.41 7.99 -1.61
N GLU A 133 0.33 7.01 -2.50
CA GLU A 133 1.51 6.34 -3.04
C GLU A 133 2.36 7.28 -3.90
N GLU A 134 1.73 8.11 -4.73
CA GLU A 134 2.43 9.12 -5.55
C GLU A 134 3.15 10.14 -4.68
N LYS A 135 2.51 10.59 -3.60
CA LYS A 135 3.11 11.54 -2.67
C LYS A 135 4.31 10.93 -1.95
N LEU A 136 4.19 9.69 -1.49
CA LEU A 136 5.30 9.00 -0.84
C LEU A 136 6.48 8.88 -1.81
N ARG A 137 6.23 8.46 -3.03
CA ARG A 137 7.26 8.38 -4.07
C ARG A 137 7.95 9.71 -4.29
N GLN A 138 7.19 10.80 -4.35
CA GLN A 138 7.72 12.15 -4.52
C GLN A 138 8.58 12.56 -3.33
N ASP A 139 8.11 12.33 -2.11
CA ASP A 139 8.82 12.70 -0.88
C ASP A 139 10.13 11.93 -0.71
N LEU A 140 10.22 10.73 -1.29
CA LEU A 140 11.42 9.89 -1.19
C LEU A 140 12.49 10.20 -2.25
N ARG A 141 12.18 11.05 -3.23
CA ARG A 141 13.11 11.32 -4.35
C ARG A 141 14.48 11.82 -3.88
N GLU A 142 14.51 12.67 -2.88
CA GLU A 142 15.77 13.25 -2.39
C GLU A 142 16.67 12.23 -1.69
N TYR A 143 16.14 11.06 -1.33
CA TYR A 143 16.90 9.99 -0.67
C TYR A 143 17.43 8.93 -1.63
N LEU A 144 17.02 8.99 -2.89
CA LEU A 144 17.47 8.04 -3.92
C LEU A 144 18.91 8.28 -4.35
#